data_a0b8999dc334ef475d57354e56e62eb6
#
_entry.id   a0b8999dc334ef475d57354e56e62eb6
#
_cell.length_a   1.000
_cell.length_b   1.000
_cell.length_c   1.000
_cell.angle_alpha   90.00
_cell.angle_beta   90.00
_cell.angle_gamma   90.00
#
_symmetry.space_group_name_H-M   'P 1'
#
loop_
_entity.id
_entity.type
_entity.pdbx_description
1 polymer ?
#
loop_
_entity_poly.entity_id
_entity_poly.type
_entity_poly.pdbx_seq_one_letter_code
_entity_poly.pdbx_strand_id
1 'polypeptide(L)'
;MAKGGGSSRPRFRLLPTVLLTAAILAVPTVVYAWGRNSDSFAIHAVTVSGDHLLRGKRALRLLQHDYLGHNLFTVTTGDVTKTLSVIPFVRTASVNRDFPQTLRVTVMEYHPAAYVLSGGAWFLLAEDGHVIAPLKKAAVAGPPASGSPSPTASATATTTSNVSPSVMASPSVAATAASQTTLTTTSMASPTAGADGLPAPTGKAAALRARLEAGPPNPAFTLPRLSTDTALRDGGTVEDPRVAAALPVIAGLPRGLRSGLLVVEVSPLRQLTLLFAHGPTVTWGDARRSQAKTLALQAVLARYAQSHKACVFVDVSIPDLALARPLLK
;
A
#
# COMPACT_ATOMS: atom_id res chain seq x y z
N MET A 1 -43.10 -88.66 -0.80
CA MET A 1 -43.77 -87.36 -0.69
C MET A 1 -42.75 -86.29 -0.27
N ALA A 2 -42.24 -85.49 -1.20
CA ALA A 2 -41.34 -84.40 -0.94
C ALA A 2 -42.01 -83.13 -1.48
N LYS A 3 -42.33 -82.21 -0.57
CA LYS A 3 -43.02 -80.95 -0.84
C LYS A 3 -41.97 -79.86 -1.09
N GLY A 4 -41.79 -79.51 -2.38
CA GLY A 4 -40.91 -78.42 -2.79
C GLY A 4 -41.48 -77.06 -2.39
N GLY A 5 -40.81 -76.39 -1.47
CA GLY A 5 -41.07 -74.97 -1.11
C GLY A 5 -40.42 -74.05 -2.10
N GLY A 6 -41.21 -73.51 -3.05
CA GLY A 6 -40.72 -72.45 -3.94
C GLY A 6 -40.55 -71.12 -3.19
N SER A 7 -39.32 -70.66 -2.99
CA SER A 7 -39.04 -69.33 -2.49
C SER A 7 -39.29 -68.34 -3.61
N SER A 8 -40.39 -67.65 -3.62
CA SER A 8 -40.71 -66.53 -4.44
C SER A 8 -39.86 -65.30 -3.92
N ARG A 9 -38.78 -65.05 -4.59
CA ARG A 9 -37.93 -63.81 -4.32
C ARG A 9 -38.74 -62.61 -4.74
N PRO A 10 -38.89 -61.59 -3.86
CA PRO A 10 -39.58 -60.33 -4.17
C PRO A 10 -38.71 -59.46 -5.02
N ARG A 11 -38.57 -59.74 -6.31
CA ARG A 11 -37.80 -58.94 -7.26
C ARG A 11 -38.55 -57.69 -7.76
N PHE A 12 -39.80 -57.50 -7.39
CA PHE A 12 -40.68 -56.47 -7.98
C PHE A 12 -40.73 -55.11 -7.20
N ARG A 13 -40.23 -55.07 -5.97
CA ARG A 13 -40.34 -53.84 -5.14
C ARG A 13 -39.14 -52.89 -5.21
N LEU A 14 -38.01 -53.30 -5.79
CA LEU A 14 -36.83 -52.46 -5.92
C LEU A 14 -36.87 -51.53 -7.15
N LEU A 15 -37.57 -51.91 -8.21
CA LEU A 15 -37.67 -51.12 -9.43
C LEU A 15 -38.31 -49.74 -9.22
N PRO A 16 -39.45 -49.58 -8.54
CA PRO A 16 -40.05 -48.26 -8.34
C PRO A 16 -39.21 -47.36 -7.41
N THR A 17 -38.54 -47.94 -6.41
CA THR A 17 -37.61 -47.16 -5.55
C THR A 17 -36.37 -46.66 -6.30
N VAL A 18 -35.79 -47.49 -7.15
CA VAL A 18 -34.63 -47.10 -7.98
C VAL A 18 -35.04 -46.04 -9.00
N LEU A 19 -36.22 -46.18 -9.63
CA LEU A 19 -36.73 -45.17 -10.55
C LEU A 19 -37.05 -43.85 -9.84
N LEU A 20 -37.61 -43.89 -8.64
CA LEU A 20 -37.90 -42.70 -7.86
C LEU A 20 -36.60 -41.97 -7.44
N THR A 21 -35.61 -42.71 -6.94
CA THR A 21 -34.31 -42.11 -6.58
C THR A 21 -33.58 -41.60 -7.80
N ALA A 22 -33.62 -42.28 -8.93
CA ALA A 22 -33.04 -41.80 -10.19
C ALA A 22 -33.73 -40.51 -10.66
N ALA A 23 -35.06 -40.43 -10.58
CA ALA A 23 -35.82 -39.24 -10.93
C ALA A 23 -35.51 -38.05 -10.01
N ILE A 24 -35.39 -38.26 -8.69
CA ILE A 24 -35.04 -37.25 -7.70
C ILE A 24 -33.65 -36.65 -7.98
N LEU A 25 -32.70 -37.45 -8.48
CA LEU A 25 -31.37 -37.00 -8.84
C LEU A 25 -31.30 -36.43 -10.26
N ALA A 26 -32.04 -36.96 -11.21
CA ALA A 26 -32.01 -36.55 -12.61
C ALA A 26 -32.68 -35.18 -12.83
N VAL A 27 -33.81 -34.91 -12.19
CA VAL A 27 -34.54 -33.65 -12.37
C VAL A 27 -33.70 -32.41 -12.01
N PRO A 28 -33.10 -32.33 -10.82
CA PRO A 28 -32.27 -31.16 -10.50
C PRO A 28 -31.03 -31.05 -11.40
N THR A 29 -30.46 -32.19 -11.84
CA THR A 29 -29.32 -32.20 -12.76
C THR A 29 -29.69 -31.63 -14.13
N VAL A 30 -30.82 -32.03 -14.68
CA VAL A 30 -31.34 -31.54 -15.96
C VAL A 30 -31.71 -30.06 -15.86
N VAL A 31 -32.38 -29.63 -14.80
CA VAL A 31 -32.72 -28.22 -14.55
C VAL A 31 -31.48 -27.38 -14.43
N TYR A 32 -30.47 -27.85 -13.71
CA TYR A 32 -29.18 -27.15 -13.60
C TYR A 32 -28.47 -27.07 -14.95
N ALA A 33 -28.39 -28.15 -15.71
CA ALA A 33 -27.77 -28.16 -17.03
C ALA A 33 -28.49 -27.24 -18.02
N TRP A 34 -29.83 -27.20 -17.97
CA TRP A 34 -30.62 -26.27 -18.75
C TRP A 34 -30.37 -24.83 -18.35
N GLY A 35 -30.35 -24.52 -17.04
CA GLY A 35 -30.10 -23.20 -16.53
C GLY A 35 -28.73 -22.66 -16.96
N ARG A 36 -27.68 -23.51 -16.95
CA ARG A 36 -26.33 -23.14 -17.41
C ARG A 36 -26.23 -22.75 -18.88
N ASN A 37 -27.11 -23.31 -19.73
CA ASN A 37 -27.10 -23.09 -21.16
C ASN A 37 -28.19 -22.13 -21.64
N SER A 38 -29.04 -21.63 -20.72
CA SER A 38 -30.12 -20.72 -21.04
C SER A 38 -29.69 -19.25 -21.02
N ASP A 39 -30.04 -18.51 -22.05
CA ASP A 39 -29.84 -17.06 -22.14
C ASP A 39 -30.70 -16.30 -21.10
N SER A 40 -31.73 -16.97 -20.55
CA SER A 40 -32.56 -16.36 -19.48
C SER A 40 -31.77 -16.02 -18.22
N PHE A 41 -30.58 -16.59 -18.02
CA PHE A 41 -29.68 -16.33 -16.90
C PHE A 41 -28.41 -15.60 -17.34
N ALA A 42 -28.41 -15.01 -18.50
CA ALA A 42 -27.33 -14.12 -18.94
C ALA A 42 -27.27 -12.87 -18.05
N ILE A 43 -26.08 -12.46 -17.65
CA ILE A 43 -25.86 -11.28 -16.81
C ILE A 43 -26.12 -10.02 -17.64
N HIS A 44 -27.17 -9.30 -17.30
CA HIS A 44 -27.50 -8.00 -17.89
C HIS A 44 -27.10 -6.82 -16.99
N ALA A 45 -27.00 -7.06 -15.68
CA ALA A 45 -26.62 -6.02 -14.73
C ALA A 45 -25.53 -6.52 -13.77
N VAL A 46 -24.54 -5.66 -13.52
CA VAL A 46 -23.50 -5.89 -12.51
C VAL A 46 -23.57 -4.74 -11.50
N THR A 47 -23.69 -5.09 -10.22
CA THR A 47 -23.67 -4.11 -9.12
C THR A 47 -22.47 -4.39 -8.22
N VAL A 48 -21.73 -3.32 -7.86
CA VAL A 48 -20.58 -3.40 -6.98
C VAL A 48 -20.86 -2.61 -5.71
N SER A 49 -20.56 -3.22 -4.56
CA SER A 49 -20.71 -2.61 -3.23
C SER A 49 -19.45 -2.83 -2.39
N GLY A 50 -19.24 -1.99 -1.35
CA GLY A 50 -18.09 -2.12 -0.45
C GLY A 50 -16.82 -1.42 -0.93
N ASP A 51 -16.90 -0.63 -2.01
CA ASP A 51 -15.78 0.06 -2.65
C ASP A 51 -15.68 1.52 -2.20
N HIS A 52 -15.13 1.75 -1.02
CA HIS A 52 -14.96 3.10 -0.47
C HIS A 52 -13.77 3.86 -1.08
N LEU A 53 -12.67 3.18 -1.35
CA LEU A 53 -11.42 3.76 -1.86
C LEU A 53 -11.37 3.79 -3.39
N LEU A 54 -11.98 2.80 -4.05
CA LEU A 54 -11.93 2.63 -5.51
C LEU A 54 -12.86 3.56 -6.29
N ARG A 55 -13.73 4.32 -5.60
CA ARG A 55 -14.81 5.13 -6.23
C ARG A 55 -15.68 4.32 -7.21
N GLY A 56 -15.85 3.03 -7.01
CA GLY A 56 -16.77 2.10 -7.66
C GLY A 56 -16.60 1.90 -9.16
N LYS A 57 -16.24 2.96 -9.86
CA LYS A 57 -16.30 2.99 -11.33
C LYS A 57 -15.28 2.09 -12.03
N ARG A 58 -14.11 1.82 -11.40
CA ARG A 58 -13.06 1.00 -12.04
C ARG A 58 -13.38 -0.48 -11.91
N ALA A 59 -13.74 -0.93 -10.72
CA ALA A 59 -14.15 -2.31 -10.47
C ALA A 59 -15.41 -2.65 -11.28
N LEU A 60 -16.41 -1.75 -11.26
CA LEU A 60 -17.64 -1.93 -12.02
C LEU A 60 -17.37 -2.07 -13.53
N ARG A 61 -16.58 -1.19 -14.13
CA ARG A 61 -16.26 -1.26 -15.56
C ARG A 61 -15.53 -2.55 -15.93
N LEU A 62 -14.57 -2.98 -15.09
CA LEU A 62 -13.84 -4.22 -15.33
C LEU A 62 -14.77 -5.43 -15.29
N LEU A 63 -15.65 -5.51 -14.27
CA LEU A 63 -16.61 -6.59 -14.15
C LEU A 63 -17.68 -6.57 -15.25
N GLN A 64 -18.14 -5.39 -15.65
CA GLN A 64 -19.07 -5.28 -16.78
C GLN A 64 -18.43 -5.77 -18.08
N HIS A 65 -17.19 -5.37 -18.34
CA HIS A 65 -16.48 -5.81 -19.53
C HIS A 65 -16.31 -7.33 -19.60
N ASP A 66 -15.98 -7.96 -18.46
CA ASP A 66 -15.62 -9.39 -18.44
C ASP A 66 -16.83 -10.32 -18.27
N TYR A 67 -17.92 -9.83 -17.63
CA TYR A 67 -19.02 -10.73 -17.22
C TYR A 67 -20.38 -10.42 -17.86
N LEU A 68 -20.60 -9.25 -18.50
CA LEU A 68 -21.87 -9.03 -19.21
C LEU A 68 -22.06 -10.05 -20.31
N GLY A 69 -23.26 -10.63 -20.39
CA GLY A 69 -23.61 -11.67 -21.34
C GLY A 69 -23.20 -13.10 -20.92
N HIS A 70 -22.37 -13.26 -19.87
CA HIS A 70 -22.04 -14.57 -19.35
C HIS A 70 -23.20 -15.12 -18.52
N ASN A 71 -23.33 -16.46 -18.47
CA ASN A 71 -24.38 -17.08 -17.67
C ASN A 71 -24.05 -17.00 -16.17
N LEU A 72 -25.04 -16.58 -15.38
CA LEU A 72 -24.91 -16.35 -13.93
C LEU A 72 -24.47 -17.61 -13.15
N PHE A 73 -24.81 -18.82 -13.63
CA PHE A 73 -24.40 -20.07 -13.01
C PHE A 73 -22.92 -20.42 -13.22
N THR A 74 -22.28 -19.88 -14.24
CA THR A 74 -20.88 -20.19 -14.58
C THR A 74 -19.88 -19.32 -13.83
N VAL A 75 -20.27 -18.13 -13.40
CA VAL A 75 -19.38 -17.19 -12.71
C VAL A 75 -19.11 -17.64 -11.28
N THR A 76 -17.84 -17.82 -10.92
CA THR A 76 -17.43 -18.19 -9.56
C THR A 76 -16.86 -17.00 -8.80
N THR A 77 -16.88 -17.07 -7.46
CA THR A 77 -16.21 -16.06 -6.61
C THR A 77 -14.72 -15.99 -6.90
N GLY A 78 -14.07 -17.13 -7.20
CA GLY A 78 -12.65 -17.19 -7.54
C GLY A 78 -12.32 -16.42 -8.81
N ASP A 79 -13.13 -16.57 -9.87
CA ASP A 79 -12.92 -15.86 -11.13
C ASP A 79 -13.04 -14.35 -10.92
N VAL A 80 -14.08 -13.90 -10.22
CA VAL A 80 -14.28 -12.48 -9.93
C VAL A 80 -13.15 -11.91 -9.08
N THR A 81 -12.69 -12.64 -8.06
CA THR A 81 -11.55 -12.21 -7.24
C THR A 81 -10.28 -12.11 -8.07
N LYS A 82 -10.04 -13.07 -8.98
CA LYS A 82 -8.90 -13.05 -9.90
C LYS A 82 -8.97 -11.87 -10.86
N THR A 83 -10.12 -11.59 -11.46
CA THR A 83 -10.31 -10.40 -12.32
C THR A 83 -10.06 -9.11 -11.54
N LEU A 84 -10.55 -9.01 -10.31
CA LEU A 84 -10.38 -7.83 -9.47
C LEU A 84 -8.98 -7.70 -8.85
N SER A 85 -8.16 -8.75 -8.81
CA SER A 85 -6.79 -8.71 -8.25
C SER A 85 -5.84 -7.79 -9.02
N VAL A 86 -6.19 -7.39 -10.25
CA VAL A 86 -5.48 -6.35 -11.00
C VAL A 86 -5.61 -4.96 -10.34
N ILE A 87 -6.58 -4.82 -9.44
CA ILE A 87 -6.79 -3.57 -8.70
C ILE A 87 -6.12 -3.70 -7.32
N PRO A 88 -5.04 -2.95 -7.04
CA PRO A 88 -4.20 -3.17 -5.85
C PRO A 88 -4.92 -3.01 -4.51
N PHE A 89 -6.01 -2.24 -4.47
CA PHE A 89 -6.79 -2.01 -3.25
C PHE A 89 -7.75 -3.15 -2.89
N VAL A 90 -8.00 -4.08 -3.82
CA VAL A 90 -8.93 -5.19 -3.58
C VAL A 90 -8.23 -6.31 -2.81
N ARG A 91 -8.77 -6.60 -1.62
CA ARG A 91 -8.32 -7.72 -0.79
C ARG A 91 -9.02 -9.01 -1.18
N THR A 92 -10.33 -8.99 -1.21
CA THR A 92 -11.18 -10.12 -1.62
C THR A 92 -12.47 -9.58 -2.24
N ALA A 93 -13.16 -10.45 -2.98
CA ALA A 93 -14.49 -10.17 -3.47
C ALA A 93 -15.42 -11.35 -3.15
N SER A 94 -16.66 -11.07 -2.83
CA SER A 94 -17.71 -12.07 -2.71
C SER A 94 -18.77 -11.82 -3.78
N VAL A 95 -19.31 -12.92 -4.31
CA VAL A 95 -20.29 -12.89 -5.39
C VAL A 95 -21.63 -13.38 -4.85
N ASN A 96 -22.65 -12.57 -5.03
CA ASN A 96 -24.03 -12.95 -4.82
C ASN A 96 -24.78 -12.87 -6.15
N ARG A 97 -25.50 -13.93 -6.48
CA ARG A 97 -26.30 -14.04 -7.69
C ARG A 97 -27.71 -13.60 -7.39
N ASP A 98 -28.10 -12.47 -7.95
CA ASP A 98 -29.43 -11.91 -7.81
C ASP A 98 -30.23 -12.27 -9.07
N PHE A 99 -30.91 -13.42 -8.98
CA PHE A 99 -31.63 -14.00 -10.12
C PHE A 99 -32.75 -13.08 -10.60
N PRO A 100 -33.05 -13.05 -11.92
CA PRO A 100 -32.51 -13.95 -12.93
C PRO A 100 -31.21 -13.48 -13.62
N GLN A 101 -30.83 -12.20 -13.58
CA GLN A 101 -29.88 -11.61 -14.53
C GLN A 101 -28.88 -10.61 -13.88
N THR A 102 -28.84 -10.53 -12.56
CA THR A 102 -27.99 -9.55 -11.87
C THR A 102 -26.85 -10.22 -11.10
N LEU A 103 -25.61 -9.79 -11.38
CA LEU A 103 -24.44 -10.17 -10.62
C LEU A 103 -24.16 -9.08 -9.57
N ARG A 104 -24.28 -9.42 -8.29
CA ARG A 104 -23.92 -8.54 -7.19
C ARG A 104 -22.56 -8.93 -6.63
N VAL A 105 -21.61 -8.00 -6.67
CA VAL A 105 -20.25 -8.22 -6.16
C VAL A 105 -20.00 -7.30 -4.97
N THR A 106 -19.63 -7.89 -3.84
CA THR A 106 -19.21 -7.14 -2.66
C THR A 106 -17.70 -7.22 -2.56
N VAL A 107 -17.03 -6.07 -2.63
CA VAL A 107 -15.58 -5.95 -2.59
C VAL A 107 -15.13 -5.59 -1.18
N MET A 108 -14.15 -6.31 -0.66
CA MET A 108 -13.44 -5.95 0.56
C MET A 108 -12.10 -5.32 0.17
N GLU A 109 -11.88 -4.09 0.60
CA GLU A 109 -10.68 -3.34 0.30
C GLU A 109 -9.64 -3.46 1.41
N TYR A 110 -8.36 -3.29 1.04
CA TYR A 110 -7.30 -3.10 2.01
C TYR A 110 -7.42 -1.73 2.68
N HIS A 111 -7.22 -1.69 3.98
CA HIS A 111 -7.16 -0.43 4.73
C HIS A 111 -5.73 0.08 4.75
N PRO A 112 -5.44 1.24 4.16
CA PRO A 112 -4.10 1.80 4.16
C PRO A 112 -3.71 2.23 5.58
N ALA A 113 -2.53 1.80 6.03
CA ALA A 113 -2.01 2.06 7.36
C ALA A 113 -0.80 2.98 7.39
N ALA A 114 0.11 2.86 6.42
CA ALA A 114 1.35 3.62 6.41
C ALA A 114 1.93 3.79 5.00
N TYR A 115 2.76 4.82 4.84
CA TYR A 115 3.67 4.93 3.71
C TYR A 115 5.04 4.37 4.10
N VAL A 116 5.66 3.59 3.21
CA VAL A 116 6.98 3.02 3.45
C VAL A 116 7.95 3.43 2.34
N LEU A 117 9.09 3.93 2.75
CA LEU A 117 10.20 4.25 1.88
C LEU A 117 11.13 3.04 1.79
N SER A 118 11.26 2.47 0.58
CA SER A 118 12.15 1.35 0.29
C SER A 118 12.94 1.63 -0.99
N GLY A 119 14.26 1.48 -0.96
CA GLY A 119 15.11 1.69 -2.12
C GLY A 119 14.97 3.05 -2.81
N GLY A 120 14.45 4.05 -2.09
CA GLY A 120 14.18 5.38 -2.65
C GLY A 120 12.81 5.57 -3.29
N ALA A 121 11.99 4.53 -3.36
CA ALA A 121 10.60 4.58 -3.80
C ALA A 121 9.65 4.55 -2.59
N TRP A 122 8.50 5.19 -2.74
CA TRP A 122 7.43 5.16 -1.75
C TRP A 122 6.39 4.10 -2.10
N PHE A 123 5.93 3.38 -1.10
CA PHE A 123 4.90 2.36 -1.19
C PHE A 123 3.79 2.63 -0.18
N LEU A 124 2.57 2.29 -0.53
CA LEU A 124 1.42 2.32 0.37
C LEU A 124 1.22 0.92 0.95
N LEU A 125 1.21 0.83 2.29
CA LEU A 125 0.98 -0.42 3.01
C LEU A 125 -0.39 -0.48 3.64
N ALA A 126 -0.96 -1.68 3.66
CA ALA A 126 -2.13 -2.03 4.44
C ALA A 126 -1.77 -2.38 5.90
N GLU A 127 -2.78 -2.44 6.77
CA GLU A 127 -2.63 -2.78 8.19
C GLU A 127 -2.04 -4.20 8.42
N ASP A 128 -2.25 -5.11 7.48
CA ASP A 128 -1.73 -6.48 7.51
C ASP A 128 -0.33 -6.63 6.87
N GLY A 129 0.29 -5.52 6.47
CA GLY A 129 1.62 -5.51 5.85
C GLY A 129 1.60 -5.77 4.34
N HIS A 130 0.44 -5.84 3.71
CA HIS A 130 0.35 -5.99 2.25
C HIS A 130 0.73 -4.70 1.54
N VAL A 131 1.54 -4.78 0.49
CA VAL A 131 1.94 -3.64 -0.35
C VAL A 131 0.82 -3.36 -1.36
N ILE A 132 0.04 -2.31 -1.10
CA ILE A 132 -1.11 -1.96 -1.95
C ILE A 132 -0.64 -1.43 -3.31
N ALA A 133 0.24 -0.43 -3.31
CA ALA A 133 0.71 0.17 -4.54
C ALA A 133 2.01 0.96 -4.34
N PRO A 134 2.89 1.02 -5.35
CA PRO A 134 3.97 1.99 -5.40
C PRO A 134 3.40 3.38 -5.69
N LEU A 135 3.87 4.38 -4.95
CA LEU A 135 3.60 5.78 -5.30
C LEU A 135 4.60 6.20 -6.38
N LYS A 136 4.16 6.21 -7.61
CA LYS A 136 4.95 6.76 -8.72
C LYS A 136 5.26 8.23 -8.40
N LYS A 137 6.53 8.61 -8.46
CA LYS A 137 6.92 10.01 -8.52
C LYS A 137 6.08 10.63 -9.64
N ALA A 138 5.27 11.64 -9.32
CA ALA A 138 4.59 12.38 -10.36
C ALA A 138 5.67 12.75 -11.39
N ALA A 139 5.52 12.30 -12.62
CA ALA A 139 6.36 12.78 -13.69
C ALA A 139 6.21 14.30 -13.62
N VAL A 140 7.29 15.00 -13.27
CA VAL A 140 7.34 16.45 -13.42
C VAL A 140 6.96 16.63 -14.88
N ALA A 141 5.76 17.17 -15.13
CA ALA A 141 5.37 17.58 -16.46
C ALA A 141 6.48 18.55 -16.85
N GLY A 142 7.37 18.06 -17.72
CA GLY A 142 8.36 18.93 -18.32
C GLY A 142 7.60 20.15 -18.86
N PRO A 143 8.21 21.34 -18.87
CA PRO A 143 7.55 22.50 -19.43
C PRO A 143 6.97 22.08 -20.79
N PRO A 144 5.73 22.48 -21.12
CA PRO A 144 5.10 22.08 -22.36
C PRO A 144 6.09 22.37 -23.47
N ALA A 145 6.51 21.34 -24.18
CA ALA A 145 7.37 21.50 -25.32
C ALA A 145 6.63 22.46 -26.25
N SER A 146 7.12 23.70 -26.31
CA SER A 146 6.67 24.72 -27.23
C SER A 146 6.59 24.09 -28.58
N GLY A 147 5.37 24.10 -29.13
CA GLY A 147 5.03 23.41 -30.37
C GLY A 147 6.07 23.66 -31.45
N SER A 148 6.64 22.59 -31.92
CA SER A 148 7.37 22.58 -33.17
C SER A 148 6.36 22.90 -34.28
N PRO A 149 6.51 23.96 -35.05
CA PRO A 149 5.66 24.15 -36.19
C PRO A 149 6.00 23.08 -37.24
N SER A 150 4.99 22.40 -37.74
CA SER A 150 5.06 21.57 -38.92
C SER A 150 5.76 22.30 -40.07
N PRO A 151 6.70 21.67 -40.78
CA PRO A 151 7.18 22.21 -42.05
C PRO A 151 6.20 21.84 -43.15
N THR A 152 5.48 22.82 -43.63
CA THR A 152 4.78 22.75 -44.91
C THR A 152 5.74 23.20 -46.01
N ALA A 153 5.98 22.28 -46.94
CA ALA A 153 6.32 22.37 -48.34
C ALA A 153 7.18 23.51 -48.93
N SER A 154 8.20 23.04 -49.63
CA SER A 154 8.67 23.46 -50.95
C SER A 154 8.97 24.91 -51.28
N ALA A 155 10.21 25.18 -51.59
CA ALA A 155 10.66 25.64 -52.93
C ALA A 155 12.18 25.82 -52.99
N THR A 156 12.79 25.11 -53.82
CA THR A 156 13.85 25.35 -54.83
C THR A 156 14.59 26.68 -54.77
N ALA A 157 15.90 26.59 -54.77
CA ALA A 157 16.88 27.21 -55.67
C ALA A 157 18.11 27.79 -54.99
N THR A 158 19.22 27.20 -55.33
CA THR A 158 20.41 27.77 -56.01
C THR A 158 21.45 28.57 -55.21
N THR A 159 22.57 27.89 -55.01
CA THR A 159 23.96 28.33 -55.31
C THR A 159 24.45 29.63 -54.68
N THR A 160 25.50 29.62 -53.88
CA THR A 160 26.86 29.97 -54.32
C THR A 160 27.86 29.94 -53.14
N SER A 161 28.99 29.38 -53.47
CA SER A 161 30.29 29.37 -52.84
C SER A 161 30.71 30.63 -52.06
N ASN A 162 31.43 30.52 -50.97
CA ASN A 162 32.86 30.80 -50.95
C ASN A 162 33.48 30.86 -49.56
N VAL A 163 34.57 30.13 -49.42
CA VAL A 163 35.92 30.50 -48.90
C VAL A 163 36.10 30.65 -47.37
N SER A 164 36.84 29.68 -46.87
CA SER A 164 37.78 29.83 -45.73
C SER A 164 38.88 30.88 -46.02
N PRO A 165 39.63 31.40 -45.05
CA PRO A 165 40.65 30.60 -44.36
C PRO A 165 40.93 30.92 -42.88
N SER A 166 41.46 29.91 -42.21
CA SER A 166 42.67 29.84 -41.34
C SER A 166 43.20 31.08 -40.65
N VAL A 167 43.60 30.92 -39.41
CA VAL A 167 44.93 31.15 -38.82
C VAL A 167 44.88 30.78 -37.32
N MET A 168 45.53 29.72 -36.92
CA MET A 168 46.76 29.59 -36.12
C MET A 168 46.93 30.57 -34.93
N ALA A 169 47.05 30.03 -33.73
CA ALA A 169 48.29 30.03 -32.92
C ALA A 169 48.05 29.62 -31.48
N SER A 170 48.63 28.54 -31.02
CA SER A 170 49.15 28.38 -29.66
C SER A 170 50.49 29.14 -29.53
N PRO A 171 51.03 29.49 -28.34
CA PRO A 171 51.56 28.50 -27.42
C PRO A 171 51.51 28.83 -25.92
N SER A 172 51.50 27.76 -25.12
CA SER A 172 52.37 27.45 -23.97
C SER A 172 53.03 28.58 -23.18
N VAL A 173 52.89 28.57 -21.87
CA VAL A 173 54.02 28.57 -20.90
C VAL A 173 53.60 27.95 -19.56
N ALA A 174 54.45 27.08 -19.07
CA ALA A 174 54.48 26.50 -17.76
C ALA A 174 54.92 27.50 -16.68
N ALA A 175 54.40 27.34 -15.47
CA ALA A 175 55.08 27.82 -14.26
C ALA A 175 54.71 26.97 -13.06
N THR A 176 55.60 26.23 -12.67
CA THR A 176 56.16 25.54 -11.50
C THR A 176 55.67 26.03 -10.14
N ALA A 177 55.24 25.04 -9.35
CA ALA A 177 55.43 24.76 -7.93
C ALA A 177 55.41 25.90 -6.90
N ALA A 178 54.54 25.74 -5.91
CA ALA A 178 54.88 25.88 -4.50
C ALA A 178 53.95 25.01 -3.63
N SER A 179 54.51 23.97 -3.09
CA SER A 179 53.91 23.18 -2.00
C SER A 179 53.78 24.06 -0.75
N GLN A 180 52.55 24.32 -0.34
CA GLN A 180 52.29 24.76 1.02
C GLN A 180 51.51 23.67 1.75
N THR A 181 52.23 22.99 2.62
CA THR A 181 51.69 22.06 3.61
C THR A 181 50.88 22.86 4.61
N THR A 182 49.59 22.88 4.44
CA THR A 182 48.66 23.42 5.44
C THR A 182 48.35 22.31 6.41
N LEU A 183 48.84 22.44 7.62
CA LEU A 183 48.45 21.62 8.75
C LEU A 183 46.95 21.75 8.97
N THR A 184 46.21 20.72 8.59
CA THR A 184 44.79 20.60 8.90
C THR A 184 44.66 20.31 10.39
N THR A 185 44.38 21.32 11.16
CA THR A 185 43.96 21.19 12.55
C THR A 185 42.62 20.47 12.52
N THR A 186 42.62 19.17 12.83
CA THR A 186 41.40 18.40 13.05
C THR A 186 40.75 18.96 14.31
N SER A 187 39.86 19.92 14.12
CA SER A 187 38.92 20.34 15.14
C SER A 187 38.00 19.18 15.42
N MET A 188 38.22 18.50 16.53
CA MET A 188 37.23 17.58 17.10
C MET A 188 36.03 18.40 17.50
N ALA A 189 35.08 18.55 16.59
CA ALA A 189 33.77 19.06 16.91
C ALA A 189 33.12 18.10 17.91
N SER A 190 33.00 18.55 19.14
CA SER A 190 32.15 17.89 20.15
C SER A 190 30.76 17.69 19.54
N PRO A 191 30.18 16.51 19.68
CA PRO A 191 28.80 16.29 19.21
C PRO A 191 27.89 17.20 20.01
N THR A 192 27.36 18.22 19.35
CA THR A 192 26.29 19.04 19.91
C THR A 192 25.10 18.12 20.09
N ALA A 193 24.83 17.77 21.33
CA ALA A 193 23.59 17.05 21.68
C ALA A 193 22.41 17.91 21.21
N GLY A 194 21.59 17.38 20.32
CA GLY A 194 20.36 18.04 19.92
C GLY A 194 19.47 18.26 21.14
N ALA A 195 18.64 19.29 21.10
CA ALA A 195 17.79 19.73 22.19
C ALA A 195 16.89 18.62 22.80
N ASP A 196 16.78 17.46 22.13
CA ASP A 196 15.89 16.34 22.48
C ASP A 196 16.58 15.21 23.24
N GLY A 197 17.86 15.36 23.60
CA GLY A 197 18.61 14.34 24.36
C GLY A 197 18.90 13.03 23.61
N LEU A 198 18.50 12.91 22.33
CA LEU A 198 18.98 11.88 21.41
C LEU A 198 20.20 12.38 20.65
N PRO A 199 21.21 11.53 20.38
CA PRO A 199 22.31 11.91 19.53
C PRO A 199 21.77 12.38 18.17
N ALA A 200 22.19 13.57 17.74
CA ALA A 200 21.77 14.10 16.45
C ALA A 200 22.11 13.07 15.34
N PRO A 201 21.15 12.73 14.47
CA PRO A 201 21.39 11.76 13.41
C PRO A 201 22.45 12.33 12.46
N THR A 202 23.53 11.58 12.21
CA THR A 202 24.63 12.01 11.34
C THR A 202 24.53 11.37 9.96
N GLY A 203 24.83 12.13 8.93
CA GLY A 203 25.00 11.61 7.57
C GLY A 203 23.76 10.94 6.99
N LYS A 204 23.85 9.62 6.72
CA LYS A 204 22.80 8.82 6.08
C LYS A 204 21.48 8.81 6.87
N ALA A 205 21.56 8.75 8.19
CA ALA A 205 20.37 8.73 9.05
C ALA A 205 19.65 10.08 9.03
N ALA A 206 20.37 11.20 9.03
CA ALA A 206 19.78 12.53 8.90
C ALA A 206 19.10 12.72 7.53
N ALA A 207 19.73 12.29 6.45
CA ALA A 207 19.16 12.34 5.11
C ALA A 207 17.88 11.46 4.97
N LEU A 208 17.89 10.28 5.59
CA LEU A 208 16.72 9.39 5.62
C LEU A 208 15.57 10.05 6.39
N ARG A 209 15.84 10.59 7.57
CA ARG A 209 14.85 11.29 8.39
C ARG A 209 14.26 12.49 7.65
N ALA A 210 15.07 13.32 7.02
CA ALA A 210 14.60 14.44 6.21
C ALA A 210 13.67 13.97 5.06
N ARG A 211 13.99 12.85 4.41
CA ARG A 211 13.12 12.27 3.39
C ARG A 211 11.80 11.74 3.97
N LEU A 212 11.83 11.13 5.14
CA LEU A 212 10.63 10.68 5.83
C LEU A 212 9.76 11.86 6.24
N GLU A 213 10.34 12.93 6.75
CA GLU A 213 9.63 14.15 7.13
C GLU A 213 9.05 14.89 5.91
N ALA A 214 9.74 14.90 4.77
CA ALA A 214 9.21 15.45 3.52
C ALA A 214 8.04 14.62 2.97
N GLY A 215 8.08 13.30 3.15
CA GLY A 215 7.03 12.36 2.76
C GLY A 215 6.95 12.04 1.28
N PRO A 216 5.94 11.26 0.89
CA PRO A 216 5.71 10.89 -0.48
C PRO A 216 5.19 12.07 -1.32
N PRO A 217 5.49 12.11 -2.60
CA PRO A 217 4.90 13.08 -3.51
C PRO A 217 3.39 12.80 -3.65
N ASN A 218 2.56 13.84 -3.48
CA ASN A 218 1.10 13.78 -3.61
C ASN A 218 0.45 12.64 -2.79
N PRO A 219 0.52 12.66 -1.46
CA PRO A 219 -0.07 11.64 -0.63
C PRO A 219 -1.60 11.67 -0.76
N ALA A 220 -2.20 10.51 -1.03
CA ALA A 220 -3.66 10.38 -1.10
C ALA A 220 -4.30 10.35 0.30
N PHE A 221 -3.52 10.02 1.32
CA PHE A 221 -3.96 9.86 2.71
C PHE A 221 -3.00 10.53 3.68
N THR A 222 -3.53 10.95 4.82
CA THR A 222 -2.69 11.39 5.96
C THR A 222 -2.31 10.17 6.78
N LEU A 223 -1.17 9.57 6.46
CA LEU A 223 -0.68 8.34 7.07
C LEU A 223 0.74 8.50 7.57
N PRO A 224 1.13 7.78 8.62
CA PRO A 224 2.49 7.75 9.11
C PRO A 224 3.45 7.16 8.08
N ARG A 225 4.70 7.53 8.19
CA ARG A 225 5.77 7.18 7.27
C ARG A 225 6.81 6.31 7.97
N LEU A 226 7.24 5.26 7.30
CA LEU A 226 8.27 4.34 7.76
C LEU A 226 9.36 4.21 6.70
N SER A 227 10.48 3.63 7.08
CA SER A 227 11.53 3.18 6.15
C SER A 227 11.83 1.71 6.35
N THR A 228 12.21 1.05 5.26
CA THR A 228 12.73 -0.32 5.27
C THR A 228 13.92 -0.42 4.32
N ASP A 229 14.85 -1.30 4.68
CA ASP A 229 15.98 -1.67 3.80
C ASP A 229 15.60 -2.83 2.86
N THR A 230 14.48 -3.49 3.14
CA THR A 230 13.96 -4.60 2.32
C THR A 230 13.33 -4.06 1.05
N ALA A 231 13.68 -4.63 -0.10
CA ALA A 231 13.06 -4.29 -1.37
C ALA A 231 11.60 -4.74 -1.40
N LEU A 232 10.69 -3.79 -1.63
CA LEU A 232 9.25 -4.06 -1.71
C LEU A 232 8.82 -4.31 -3.14
N ARG A 233 7.89 -5.25 -3.30
CA ARG A 233 7.23 -5.57 -4.57
C ARG A 233 5.75 -5.23 -4.48
N ASP A 234 5.18 -4.77 -5.58
CA ASP A 234 3.74 -4.52 -5.69
C ASP A 234 2.95 -5.82 -5.49
N GLY A 235 1.90 -5.75 -4.69
CA GLY A 235 1.08 -6.92 -4.35
C GLY A 235 1.74 -7.94 -3.40
N GLY A 236 2.96 -7.69 -2.91
CA GLY A 236 3.64 -8.53 -1.95
C GLY A 236 3.32 -8.17 -0.50
N THR A 237 3.82 -8.98 0.43
CA THR A 237 3.79 -8.70 1.87
C THR A 237 5.15 -8.25 2.34
N VAL A 238 5.20 -7.28 3.26
CA VAL A 238 6.47 -6.82 3.84
C VAL A 238 6.95 -7.81 4.88
N GLU A 239 8.12 -8.39 4.64
CA GLU A 239 8.77 -9.34 5.55
C GLU A 239 9.75 -8.68 6.54
N ASP A 240 9.94 -7.35 6.45
CA ASP A 240 10.83 -6.63 7.38
C ASP A 240 10.25 -6.66 8.80
N PRO A 241 10.97 -7.28 9.77
CA PRO A 241 10.50 -7.37 11.14
C PRO A 241 10.33 -6.01 11.82
N ARG A 242 10.98 -4.96 11.31
CA ARG A 242 10.83 -3.59 11.81
C ARG A 242 9.47 -3.04 11.42
N VAL A 243 9.08 -3.19 10.16
CA VAL A 243 7.76 -2.79 9.68
C VAL A 243 6.67 -3.60 10.37
N ALA A 244 6.86 -4.93 10.48
CA ALA A 244 5.93 -5.82 11.17
C ALA A 244 5.73 -5.44 12.65
N ALA A 245 6.75 -4.89 13.33
CA ALA A 245 6.61 -4.39 14.69
C ALA A 245 5.86 -3.04 14.76
N ALA A 246 6.00 -2.18 13.76
CA ALA A 246 5.38 -0.85 13.75
C ALA A 246 3.90 -0.88 13.40
N LEU A 247 3.47 -1.73 12.46
CA LEU A 247 2.09 -1.76 11.98
C LEU A 247 1.03 -2.00 13.08
N PRO A 248 1.19 -2.96 14.02
CA PRO A 248 0.23 -3.16 15.10
C PRO A 248 0.16 -1.96 16.05
N VAL A 249 1.29 -1.26 16.26
CA VAL A 249 1.31 -0.05 17.08
C VAL A 249 0.52 1.06 16.39
N ILE A 250 0.75 1.29 15.10
CA ILE A 250 0.03 2.29 14.31
C ILE A 250 -1.47 1.98 14.28
N ALA A 251 -1.85 0.72 14.03
CA ALA A 251 -3.24 0.28 14.01
C ALA A 251 -3.94 0.45 15.36
N GLY A 252 -3.21 0.18 16.46
CA GLY A 252 -3.72 0.30 17.83
C GLY A 252 -3.83 1.72 18.36
N LEU A 253 -3.25 2.74 17.69
CA LEU A 253 -3.38 4.12 18.11
C LEU A 253 -4.79 4.65 17.84
N PRO A 254 -5.39 5.40 18.80
CA PRO A 254 -6.64 6.12 18.58
C PRO A 254 -6.56 7.08 17.39
N ARG A 255 -7.68 7.31 16.72
CA ARG A 255 -7.74 8.16 15.50
C ARG A 255 -7.11 9.54 15.72
N GLY A 256 -7.35 10.17 16.87
CA GLY A 256 -6.79 11.49 17.19
C GLY A 256 -5.26 11.52 17.26
N LEU A 257 -4.63 10.47 17.78
CA LEU A 257 -3.17 10.35 17.80
C LEU A 257 -2.63 9.92 16.43
N ARG A 258 -3.31 8.99 15.77
CA ARG A 258 -2.90 8.50 14.45
C ARG A 258 -2.88 9.61 13.39
N SER A 259 -3.84 10.52 13.39
CA SER A 259 -3.91 11.63 12.43
C SER A 259 -2.77 12.64 12.58
N GLY A 260 -2.21 12.77 13.78
CA GLY A 260 -1.05 13.63 14.05
C GLY A 260 0.31 12.93 13.86
N LEU A 261 0.32 11.62 13.71
CA LEU A 261 1.55 10.84 13.59
C LEU A 261 2.18 11.04 12.20
N LEU A 262 3.40 11.57 12.18
CA LEU A 262 4.13 11.89 10.94
C LEU A 262 5.06 10.77 10.51
N VAL A 263 5.94 10.34 11.42
CA VAL A 263 6.98 9.34 11.13
C VAL A 263 7.04 8.33 12.28
N VAL A 264 7.24 7.07 11.93
CA VAL A 264 7.59 6.02 12.88
C VAL A 264 8.99 5.52 12.52
N GLU A 265 9.94 5.85 13.37
CA GLU A 265 11.31 5.35 13.27
C GLU A 265 11.43 4.02 14.02
N VAL A 266 12.00 3.03 13.38
CA VAL A 266 12.23 1.72 13.99
C VAL A 266 13.73 1.43 13.95
N SER A 267 14.33 1.33 15.14
CA SER A 267 15.73 0.99 15.26
C SER A 267 15.99 -0.49 14.90
N PRO A 268 17.24 -0.89 14.62
CA PRO A 268 17.59 -2.29 14.40
C PRO A 268 17.21 -3.23 15.57
N LEU A 269 17.13 -2.69 16.78
CA LEU A 269 16.71 -3.41 17.98
C LEU A 269 15.17 -3.43 18.15
N ARG A 270 14.42 -3.07 17.11
CA ARG A 270 12.94 -2.98 17.11
C ARG A 270 12.38 -2.00 18.15
N GLN A 271 13.15 -0.99 18.52
CA GLN A 271 12.66 0.11 19.34
C GLN A 271 11.97 1.12 18.43
N LEU A 272 10.76 1.51 18.78
CA LEU A 272 9.94 2.45 18.03
C LEU A 272 10.03 3.84 18.65
N THR A 273 10.16 4.83 17.77
CA THR A 273 10.04 6.25 18.11
C THR A 273 8.97 6.86 17.21
N LEU A 274 8.00 7.52 17.81
CA LEU A 274 6.88 8.15 17.12
C LEU A 274 7.12 9.65 17.06
N LEU A 275 7.10 10.21 15.86
CA LEU A 275 7.23 11.65 15.62
C LEU A 275 5.87 12.21 15.19
N PHE A 276 5.38 13.19 15.93
CA PHE A 276 4.13 13.86 15.62
C PHE A 276 4.37 15.19 14.90
N ALA A 277 3.50 15.56 13.94
CA ALA A 277 3.65 16.78 13.13
C ALA A 277 3.65 18.06 13.97
N HIS A 278 2.82 18.10 15.01
CA HIS A 278 2.65 19.23 15.91
C HIS A 278 2.63 18.79 17.37
N GLY A 279 3.49 17.86 17.73
CA GLY A 279 3.49 17.24 19.04
C GLY A 279 4.88 16.77 19.47
N PRO A 280 4.95 16.05 20.59
CA PRO A 280 6.20 15.55 21.11
C PRO A 280 6.79 14.43 20.26
N THR A 281 8.10 14.27 20.34
CA THR A 281 8.75 13.01 19.98
C THR A 281 8.49 12.00 21.10
N VAL A 282 7.97 10.82 20.75
CA VAL A 282 7.59 9.80 21.72
C VAL A 282 8.47 8.57 21.58
N THR A 283 9.24 8.25 22.62
CA THR A 283 9.91 6.96 22.71
C THR A 283 8.91 5.90 23.15
N TRP A 284 8.54 5.04 22.21
CA TRP A 284 7.58 3.97 22.44
C TRP A 284 8.24 2.70 23.01
N GLY A 285 9.47 2.45 22.62
CA GLY A 285 10.16 1.20 22.92
C GLY A 285 9.68 0.05 22.05
N ASP A 286 9.50 -1.13 22.61
CA ASP A 286 9.03 -2.31 21.87
C ASP A 286 7.50 -2.24 21.59
N ALA A 287 7.00 -3.15 20.76
CA ALA A 287 5.57 -3.24 20.44
C ALA A 287 4.73 -3.92 21.55
N ARG A 288 5.34 -4.36 22.65
CA ARG A 288 4.62 -5.01 23.74
C ARG A 288 3.83 -3.99 24.56
N ARG A 289 2.74 -4.42 25.19
CA ARG A 289 1.89 -3.59 26.08
C ARG A 289 1.41 -2.29 25.39
N SER A 290 1.23 -2.30 24.05
CA SER A 290 0.87 -1.09 23.28
C SER A 290 -0.37 -0.38 23.80
N GLN A 291 -1.36 -1.12 24.29
CA GLN A 291 -2.55 -0.53 24.87
C GLN A 291 -2.25 0.28 26.15
N ALA A 292 -1.44 -0.26 27.05
CA ALA A 292 -1.02 0.45 28.27
C ALA A 292 -0.17 1.68 27.92
N LYS A 293 0.75 1.56 26.95
CA LYS A 293 1.54 2.71 26.46
C LYS A 293 0.68 3.79 25.81
N THR A 294 -0.35 3.40 25.07
CA THR A 294 -1.33 4.35 24.52
C THR A 294 -2.05 5.13 25.60
N LEU A 295 -2.52 4.45 26.64
CA LEU A 295 -3.19 5.10 27.77
C LEU A 295 -2.25 6.03 28.54
N ALA A 296 -1.00 5.59 28.79
CA ALA A 296 0.01 6.42 29.43
C ALA A 296 0.33 7.68 28.60
N LEU A 297 0.49 7.55 27.28
CA LEU A 297 0.70 8.67 26.38
C LEU A 297 -0.48 9.66 26.42
N GLN A 298 -1.72 9.16 26.35
CA GLN A 298 -2.92 9.99 26.42
C GLN A 298 -3.00 10.75 27.74
N ALA A 299 -2.71 10.09 28.87
CA ALA A 299 -2.72 10.71 30.19
C ALA A 299 -1.67 11.83 30.30
N VAL A 300 -0.46 11.59 29.78
CA VAL A 300 0.61 12.60 29.74
C VAL A 300 0.19 13.79 28.89
N LEU A 301 -0.29 13.55 27.65
CA LEU A 301 -0.70 14.62 26.75
C LEU A 301 -1.87 15.44 27.33
N ALA A 302 -2.86 14.79 27.94
CA ALA A 302 -3.97 15.46 28.59
C ALA A 302 -3.50 16.37 29.74
N ARG A 303 -2.56 15.90 30.57
CA ARG A 303 -1.97 16.70 31.68
C ARG A 303 -1.24 17.94 31.14
N TYR A 304 -0.48 17.79 30.06
CA TYR A 304 0.23 18.93 29.44
C TYR A 304 -0.75 19.91 28.79
N ALA A 305 -1.80 19.43 28.12
CA ALA A 305 -2.85 20.28 27.56
C ALA A 305 -3.55 21.12 28.64
N GLN A 306 -3.88 20.52 29.81
CA GLN A 306 -4.48 21.22 30.94
C GLN A 306 -3.56 22.29 31.52
N SER A 307 -2.25 22.07 31.54
CA SER A 307 -1.28 23.02 32.05
C SER A 307 -0.87 24.12 31.06
N HIS A 308 -1.43 24.12 29.82
CA HIS A 308 -1.06 25.01 28.72
C HIS A 308 0.44 25.00 28.40
N LYS A 309 1.12 23.89 28.70
CA LYS A 309 2.56 23.72 28.41
C LYS A 309 2.74 22.84 27.18
N ALA A 310 3.65 23.24 26.30
CA ALA A 310 4.05 22.38 25.20
C ALA A 310 4.94 21.24 25.73
N CYS A 311 4.69 20.03 25.27
CA CYS A 311 5.52 18.86 25.56
C CYS A 311 6.38 18.57 24.34
N VAL A 312 7.69 18.44 24.51
CA VAL A 312 8.64 18.17 23.40
C VAL A 312 8.99 16.70 23.30
N PHE A 313 9.05 16.03 24.41
CA PHE A 313 9.48 14.64 24.49
C PHE A 313 8.66 13.86 25.52
N VAL A 314 8.26 12.64 25.17
CA VAL A 314 7.57 11.70 26.05
C VAL A 314 8.22 10.33 25.90
N ASP A 315 8.53 9.69 27.01
CA ASP A 315 8.96 8.29 27.03
C ASP A 315 7.86 7.44 27.68
N VAL A 316 7.31 6.52 26.90
CA VAL A 316 6.32 5.53 27.33
C VAL A 316 6.82 4.09 27.16
N SER A 317 8.12 3.91 26.99
CA SER A 317 8.71 2.57 26.82
C SER A 317 8.35 1.65 27.99
N ILE A 318 8.26 2.22 29.20
CA ILE A 318 7.72 1.60 30.41
C ILE A 318 6.46 2.38 30.80
N PRO A 319 5.24 1.88 30.51
CA PRO A 319 4.00 2.65 30.67
C PRO A 319 3.72 3.10 32.10
N ASP A 320 4.20 2.33 33.08
CA ASP A 320 4.02 2.64 34.51
C ASP A 320 4.99 3.74 35.02
N LEU A 321 6.04 4.07 34.22
CA LEU A 321 7.06 5.07 34.49
C LEU A 321 7.17 6.09 33.36
N ALA A 322 6.03 6.49 32.79
CA ALA A 322 6.02 7.45 31.70
C ALA A 322 6.66 8.78 32.09
N LEU A 323 7.68 9.22 31.34
CA LEU A 323 8.40 10.46 31.55
C LEU A 323 8.07 11.45 30.44
N ALA A 324 7.99 12.72 30.79
CA ALA A 324 7.78 13.78 29.80
C ALA A 324 8.65 15.01 30.12
N ARG A 325 9.14 15.66 29.06
CA ARG A 325 9.90 16.91 29.18
C ARG A 325 9.10 18.06 28.57
N PRO A 326 8.88 19.13 29.34
CA PRO A 326 8.27 20.35 28.83
C PRO A 326 9.25 21.10 27.91
N LEU A 327 8.70 21.92 27.03
CA LEU A 327 9.47 22.95 26.33
C LEU A 327 9.92 23.97 27.39
N LEU A 328 11.21 24.05 27.62
CA LEU A 328 11.79 25.14 28.42
C LEU A 328 11.71 26.41 27.56
N LYS A 329 11.06 27.45 28.11
CA LYS A 329 11.00 28.77 27.48
C LYS A 329 12.33 29.48 27.62
#